data_2c92040df10461cfe9fdbf285e39c10b
#
_entry.id   2c92040df10461cfe9fdbf285e39c10b
#
_cell.length_a   1.000
_cell.length_b   1.000
_cell.length_c   1.000
_cell.angle_alpha   90.00
_cell.angle_beta   90.00
_cell.angle_gamma   90.00
#
_symmetry.space_group_name_H-M   'P 1'
#
loop_
_entity.id
_entity.type
_entity.pdbx_description
1 polymer ?
#
loop_
_entity_poly.entity_id
_entity_poly.type
_entity_poly.pdbx_seq_one_letter_code
_entity_poly.pdbx_strand_id
1 'polypeptide(L)'
;MTICYFSAQYLPTVGGVERYTWNLARCTVAAGHRAIVVTSALPNLPEHEIDGDGIEIYRLPVWPVMNGRFPVIKPGARFHALTAQIWAQKLDFCVVQTRMYTQSVWAARAAKRRGIPMLVIDHSTGYMPMGNGLLGACGRLYEQVACRLVRGTGAPFYGVSAAACRWLHTFGITAAGTMPNAIDPAVLEQEAAHAPDWRAKLNLGDRKIVLFVGRLIPEKGAGLLAQAVAQLPGVVLVAAGSGPQQQELADLGAVTPGALPHDAVVQLLRQADVYCLPTRYAEGFPTTLLEAA
;
A
#
# COMPACT_ATOMS: atom_id res chain seq x y z
N MET A 1 12.52 -11.17 19.48
CA MET A 1 12.42 -11.87 18.18
C MET A 1 12.86 -10.92 17.07
N THR A 2 13.36 -11.47 15.97
CA THR A 2 13.66 -10.71 14.74
C THR A 2 12.63 -11.10 13.67
N ILE A 3 11.78 -10.16 13.28
CA ILE A 3 10.73 -10.36 12.28
C ILE A 3 11.14 -9.65 10.99
N CYS A 4 11.12 -10.39 9.88
CA CYS A 4 11.49 -9.87 8.56
C CYS A 4 10.24 -9.72 7.67
N TYR A 5 9.97 -8.51 7.24
CA TYR A 5 8.87 -8.13 6.36
C TYR A 5 9.38 -8.02 4.92
N PHE A 6 8.88 -8.85 4.03
CA PHE A 6 9.17 -8.78 2.60
C PHE A 6 8.03 -8.04 1.90
N SER A 7 8.26 -6.78 1.54
CA SER A 7 7.31 -5.94 0.84
C SER A 7 7.95 -5.36 -0.42
N ALA A 8 7.42 -5.71 -1.58
CA ALA A 8 8.00 -5.27 -2.85
C ALA A 8 8.02 -3.74 -3.00
N GLN A 9 7.12 -3.05 -2.32
CA GLN A 9 7.08 -1.60 -2.22
C GLN A 9 7.04 -1.18 -0.74
N TYR A 10 7.69 -0.07 -0.42
CA TYR A 10 7.78 0.48 0.93
C TYR A 10 8.04 1.97 0.88
N LEU A 11 7.98 2.63 2.05
CA LEU A 11 8.24 4.07 2.13
C LEU A 11 9.60 4.45 1.49
N PRO A 12 9.69 5.65 0.86
CA PRO A 12 8.71 6.74 0.82
C PRO A 12 7.61 6.60 -0.25
N THR A 13 7.51 5.46 -0.94
CA THR A 13 6.40 5.23 -1.86
C THR A 13 5.09 5.21 -1.09
N VAL A 14 4.11 6.01 -1.54
CA VAL A 14 2.82 6.16 -0.85
C VAL A 14 1.82 5.14 -1.37
N GLY A 15 1.34 4.28 -0.49
CA GLY A 15 0.31 3.29 -0.80
C GLY A 15 -0.15 2.55 0.47
N GLY A 16 -1.24 1.81 0.35
CA GLY A 16 -1.84 1.10 1.49
C GLY A 16 -0.98 -0.04 2.03
N VAL A 17 -0.30 -0.79 1.15
CA VAL A 17 0.59 -1.91 1.54
C VAL A 17 1.83 -1.39 2.24
N GLU A 18 2.40 -0.29 1.74
CA GLU A 18 3.58 0.37 2.27
C GLU A 18 3.33 0.86 3.70
N ARG A 19 2.21 1.57 3.89
CA ARG A 19 1.80 2.08 5.20
C ARG A 19 1.47 0.94 6.17
N TYR A 20 0.76 -0.08 5.70
CA TYR A 20 0.46 -1.28 6.48
C TYR A 20 1.74 -1.99 6.96
N THR A 21 2.71 -2.16 6.06
CA THR A 21 3.99 -2.81 6.39
C THR A 21 4.77 -1.98 7.41
N TRP A 22 4.82 -0.66 7.23
CA TRP A 22 5.46 0.26 8.17
C TRP A 22 4.80 0.22 9.54
N ASN A 23 3.46 0.25 9.62
CA ASN A 23 2.73 0.15 10.88
C ASN A 23 3.07 -1.16 11.63
N LEU A 24 3.07 -2.29 10.93
CA LEU A 24 3.45 -3.58 11.54
C LEU A 24 4.90 -3.59 12.03
N ALA A 25 5.83 -3.09 11.23
CA ALA A 25 7.24 -3.02 11.58
C ALA A 25 7.47 -2.11 12.81
N ARG A 26 6.83 -0.95 12.85
CA ARG A 26 6.89 -0.01 13.97
C ARG A 26 6.30 -0.61 15.25
N CYS A 27 5.14 -1.26 15.16
CA CYS A 27 4.56 -1.98 16.31
C CYS A 27 5.48 -3.11 16.80
N THR A 28 6.19 -3.78 15.90
CA THR A 28 7.19 -4.81 16.24
C THR A 28 8.33 -4.19 17.06
N VAL A 29 8.86 -3.05 16.64
CA VAL A 29 9.92 -2.33 17.38
C VAL A 29 9.40 -1.85 18.73
N ALA A 30 8.20 -1.24 18.77
CA ALA A 30 7.57 -0.78 20.01
C ALA A 30 7.31 -1.91 21.01
N ALA A 31 7.08 -3.13 20.54
CA ALA A 31 6.96 -4.33 21.36
C ALA A 31 8.31 -4.91 21.85
N GLY A 32 9.42 -4.22 21.61
CA GLY A 32 10.76 -4.65 22.02
C GLY A 32 11.37 -5.75 21.12
N HIS A 33 10.87 -5.89 19.92
CA HIS A 33 11.37 -6.83 18.93
C HIS A 33 12.16 -6.10 17.83
N ARG A 34 12.92 -6.82 17.04
CA ARG A 34 13.67 -6.29 15.92
C ARG A 34 12.85 -6.45 14.63
N ALA A 35 12.65 -5.36 13.89
CA ALA A 35 11.97 -5.37 12.60
C ALA A 35 12.97 -5.14 11.46
N ILE A 36 12.93 -6.00 10.45
CA ILE A 36 13.68 -5.85 9.21
C ILE A 36 12.67 -5.75 8.08
N VAL A 37 12.77 -4.73 7.24
CA VAL A 37 11.98 -4.61 6.02
C VAL A 37 12.89 -4.81 4.82
N VAL A 38 12.51 -5.76 3.96
CA VAL A 38 13.19 -6.01 2.69
C VAL A 38 12.27 -5.53 1.57
N THR A 39 12.74 -4.56 0.79
CA THR A 39 11.95 -3.90 -0.26
C THR A 39 12.75 -3.71 -1.54
N SER A 40 12.16 -3.05 -2.53
CA SER A 40 12.82 -2.71 -3.79
C SER A 40 13.64 -1.43 -3.68
N ALA A 41 14.78 -1.43 -4.36
CA ALA A 41 15.62 -0.23 -4.47
C ALA A 41 14.88 0.89 -5.23
N LEU A 42 15.01 2.10 -4.69
CA LEU A 42 14.54 3.34 -5.29
C LEU A 42 15.75 4.24 -5.59
N PRO A 43 15.67 5.11 -6.62
CA PRO A 43 16.72 6.09 -6.89
C PRO A 43 17.00 6.96 -5.65
N ASN A 44 18.28 7.25 -5.43
CA ASN A 44 18.76 8.17 -4.37
C ASN A 44 18.50 7.72 -2.91
N LEU A 45 18.10 6.46 -2.71
CA LEU A 45 18.00 5.89 -1.37
C LEU A 45 19.11 4.87 -1.12
N PRO A 46 19.62 4.77 0.14
CA PRO A 46 20.62 3.78 0.50
C PRO A 46 20.05 2.36 0.37
N GLU A 47 20.94 1.40 0.08
CA GLU A 47 20.55 -0.01 0.00
C GLU A 47 20.26 -0.63 1.37
N HIS A 48 20.88 -0.08 2.39
CA HIS A 48 20.70 -0.49 3.79
C HIS A 48 20.72 0.76 4.69
N GLU A 49 19.74 0.85 5.57
CA GLU A 49 19.66 1.88 6.59
C GLU A 49 18.85 1.40 7.79
N ILE A 50 18.94 2.12 8.89
CA ILE A 50 18.01 2.04 10.01
C ILE A 50 17.29 3.39 10.06
N ASP A 51 15.97 3.37 10.00
CA ASP A 51 15.16 4.59 9.99
C ASP A 51 14.96 5.17 11.42
N GLY A 52 14.24 6.30 11.49
CA GLY A 52 13.97 6.98 12.76
C GLY A 52 13.10 6.18 13.73
N ASP A 53 12.37 5.17 13.25
CA ASP A 53 11.57 4.26 14.08
C ASP A 53 12.36 3.02 14.53
N GLY A 54 13.64 2.91 14.17
CA GLY A 54 14.50 1.77 14.49
C GLY A 54 14.25 0.54 13.60
N ILE A 55 13.58 0.73 12.47
CA ILE A 55 13.32 -0.33 11.49
C ILE A 55 14.55 -0.46 10.58
N GLU A 56 15.09 -1.67 10.46
CA GLU A 56 16.22 -1.95 9.57
C GLU A 56 15.71 -2.25 8.15
N ILE A 57 16.15 -1.47 7.16
CA ILE A 57 15.61 -1.53 5.79
C ILE A 57 16.70 -2.01 4.83
N TYR A 58 16.39 -3.04 4.04
CA TYR A 58 17.21 -3.51 2.92
C TYR A 58 16.48 -3.30 1.60
N ARG A 59 17.13 -2.64 0.63
CA ARG A 59 16.57 -2.36 -0.70
C ARG A 59 17.25 -3.19 -1.77
N LEU A 60 16.53 -4.18 -2.29
CA LEU A 60 17.02 -5.11 -3.31
C LEU A 60 17.00 -4.48 -4.71
N PRO A 61 18.02 -4.73 -5.55
CA PRO A 61 18.04 -4.26 -6.91
C PRO A 61 16.88 -4.87 -7.72
N VAL A 62 16.19 -4.01 -8.49
CA VAL A 62 15.03 -4.39 -9.29
C VAL A 62 15.04 -3.70 -10.66
N TRP A 63 14.30 -4.27 -11.61
CA TRP A 63 13.82 -3.58 -12.80
C TRP A 63 12.45 -2.95 -12.50
N PRO A 64 12.28 -1.63 -12.65
CA PRO A 64 11.03 -0.94 -12.33
C PRO A 64 10.00 -1.08 -13.46
N VAL A 65 9.42 -2.27 -13.61
CA VAL A 65 8.40 -2.53 -14.63
C VAL A 65 7.11 -1.79 -14.28
N MET A 66 6.32 -1.39 -15.28
CA MET A 66 5.05 -0.66 -15.13
C MET A 66 5.21 0.65 -14.33
N ASN A 67 6.22 1.45 -14.67
CA ASN A 67 6.56 2.70 -13.95
C ASN A 67 6.78 2.47 -12.44
N GLY A 68 7.46 1.37 -12.09
CA GLY A 68 7.78 1.01 -10.71
C GLY A 68 6.65 0.33 -9.92
N ARG A 69 5.46 0.20 -10.50
CA ARG A 69 4.33 -0.48 -9.83
C ARG A 69 4.55 -1.99 -9.68
N PHE A 70 5.36 -2.56 -10.55
CA PHE A 70 5.70 -3.98 -10.53
C PHE A 70 7.23 -4.17 -10.57
N PRO A 71 7.91 -3.99 -9.42
CA PRO A 71 9.35 -4.21 -9.36
C PRO A 71 9.66 -5.70 -9.55
N VAL A 72 10.55 -5.99 -10.49
CA VAL A 72 11.03 -7.34 -10.78
C VAL A 72 12.44 -7.47 -10.25
N ILE A 73 12.72 -8.48 -9.44
CA ILE A 73 14.08 -8.73 -8.91
C ILE A 73 15.09 -8.75 -10.05
N LYS A 74 16.17 -7.99 -9.88
CA LYS A 74 17.33 -7.98 -10.77
C LYS A 74 18.42 -8.87 -10.16
N PRO A 75 18.56 -10.13 -10.59
CA PRO A 75 19.60 -11.00 -10.07
C PRO A 75 20.98 -10.50 -10.49
N GLY A 76 21.99 -10.75 -9.65
CA GLY A 76 23.37 -10.34 -9.88
C GLY A 76 24.17 -10.28 -8.60
N ALA A 77 25.45 -9.92 -8.67
CA ALA A 77 26.35 -9.92 -7.51
C ALA A 77 25.81 -9.08 -6.35
N ARG A 78 25.25 -7.89 -6.66
CA ARG A 78 24.67 -6.97 -5.67
C ARG A 78 23.44 -7.57 -4.96
N PHE A 79 22.55 -8.21 -5.70
CA PHE A 79 21.40 -8.93 -5.13
C PHE A 79 21.87 -10.05 -4.20
N HIS A 80 22.85 -10.82 -4.62
CA HIS A 80 23.39 -11.94 -3.82
C HIS A 80 24.10 -11.44 -2.56
N ALA A 81 24.86 -10.34 -2.64
CA ALA A 81 25.52 -9.75 -1.48
C ALA A 81 24.50 -9.27 -0.41
N LEU A 82 23.48 -8.50 -0.82
CA LEU A 82 22.44 -8.01 0.09
C LEU A 82 21.62 -9.16 0.69
N THR A 83 21.22 -10.13 -0.13
CA THR A 83 20.45 -11.27 0.37
C THR A 83 21.28 -12.16 1.31
N ALA A 84 22.60 -12.27 1.11
CA ALA A 84 23.49 -12.95 2.04
C ALA A 84 23.52 -12.24 3.40
N GLN A 85 23.57 -10.90 3.43
CA GLN A 85 23.50 -10.12 4.67
C GLN A 85 22.17 -10.33 5.40
N ILE A 86 21.03 -10.30 4.67
CA ILE A 86 19.70 -10.53 5.24
C ILE A 86 19.61 -11.93 5.86
N TRP A 87 20.05 -12.96 5.14
CA TRP A 87 19.96 -14.34 5.61
C TRP A 87 21.03 -14.72 6.65
N ALA A 88 22.08 -13.92 6.81
CA ALA A 88 23.02 -14.05 7.92
C ALA A 88 22.43 -13.57 9.25
N GLN A 89 21.37 -12.77 9.21
CA GLN A 89 20.60 -12.39 10.40
C GLN A 89 19.88 -13.60 10.96
N LYS A 90 19.79 -13.70 12.28
CA LYS A 90 18.96 -14.72 12.94
C LYS A 90 17.48 -14.28 12.85
N LEU A 91 16.80 -14.69 11.78
CA LEU A 91 15.39 -14.41 11.58
C LEU A 91 14.53 -15.45 12.30
N ASP A 92 13.63 -14.99 13.18
CA ASP A 92 12.70 -15.86 13.89
C ASP A 92 11.39 -16.07 13.13
N PHE A 93 10.97 -15.06 12.32
CA PHE A 93 9.74 -15.12 11.56
C PHE A 93 9.80 -14.24 10.30
N CYS A 94 9.10 -14.65 9.25
CA CYS A 94 8.97 -13.88 8.00
C CYS A 94 7.50 -13.54 7.71
N VAL A 95 7.25 -12.31 7.29
CA VAL A 95 5.96 -11.83 6.78
C VAL A 95 6.15 -11.45 5.31
N VAL A 96 5.38 -12.07 4.42
CA VAL A 96 5.42 -11.78 2.99
C VAL A 96 4.18 -10.97 2.61
N GLN A 97 4.38 -9.73 2.17
CA GLN A 97 3.32 -8.84 1.74
C GLN A 97 2.99 -9.09 0.26
N THR A 98 1.73 -9.40 -0.02
CA THR A 98 1.22 -9.65 -1.37
C THR A 98 1.87 -10.85 -2.06
N ARG A 99 1.08 -11.78 -2.58
CA ARG A 99 1.51 -13.08 -3.12
C ARG A 99 2.23 -13.04 -4.47
N MET A 100 2.03 -11.99 -5.28
CA MET A 100 2.30 -12.02 -6.73
C MET A 100 3.65 -11.44 -7.15
N TYR A 101 4.32 -10.64 -6.31
CA TYR A 101 5.60 -10.05 -6.68
C TYR A 101 6.72 -11.09 -6.78
N THR A 102 7.66 -10.87 -7.68
CA THR A 102 8.86 -11.73 -7.80
C THR A 102 9.61 -11.84 -6.48
N GLN A 103 9.64 -10.74 -5.71
CA GLN A 103 10.22 -10.71 -4.37
C GLN A 103 9.46 -11.63 -3.39
N SER A 104 8.13 -11.63 -3.44
CA SER A 104 7.29 -12.48 -2.59
C SER A 104 7.54 -13.96 -2.87
N VAL A 105 7.62 -14.34 -4.16
CA VAL A 105 7.94 -15.71 -4.57
C VAL A 105 9.33 -16.13 -4.10
N TRP A 106 10.32 -15.26 -4.30
CA TRP A 106 11.69 -15.50 -3.87
C TRP A 106 11.78 -15.63 -2.34
N ALA A 107 11.22 -14.68 -1.60
CA ALA A 107 11.25 -14.63 -0.14
C ALA A 107 10.60 -15.87 0.49
N ALA A 108 9.38 -16.22 0.07
CA ALA A 108 8.65 -17.36 0.59
C ALA A 108 9.42 -18.68 0.36
N ARG A 109 9.95 -18.88 -0.85
CA ARG A 109 10.76 -20.07 -1.16
C ARG A 109 12.09 -20.10 -0.40
N ALA A 110 12.71 -18.94 -0.19
CA ALA A 110 13.95 -18.83 0.54
C ALA A 110 13.77 -19.08 2.05
N ALA A 111 12.70 -18.56 2.65
CA ALA A 111 12.33 -18.82 4.04
C ALA A 111 12.01 -20.30 4.26
N LYS A 112 11.20 -20.92 3.37
CA LYS A 112 10.92 -22.36 3.43
C LYS A 112 12.19 -23.22 3.43
N ARG A 113 13.13 -22.94 2.51
CA ARG A 113 14.39 -23.69 2.43
C ARG A 113 15.26 -23.57 3.69
N ARG A 114 15.07 -22.51 4.48
CA ARG A 114 15.79 -22.25 5.73
C ARG A 114 15.03 -22.70 6.97
N GLY A 115 13.82 -23.25 6.80
CA GLY A 115 12.98 -23.67 7.92
C GLY A 115 12.47 -22.49 8.77
N ILE A 116 12.47 -21.26 8.22
CA ILE A 116 12.00 -20.08 8.96
C ILE A 116 10.48 -20.04 8.87
N PRO A 117 9.74 -19.98 10.00
CA PRO A 117 8.30 -19.81 10.01
C PRO A 117 7.89 -18.54 9.27
N MET A 118 6.79 -18.60 8.52
CA MET A 118 6.31 -17.44 7.78
C MET A 118 4.80 -17.45 7.59
N LEU A 119 4.26 -16.27 7.26
CA LEU A 119 2.91 -16.11 6.74
C LEU A 119 2.90 -15.17 5.53
N VAL A 120 1.80 -15.21 4.77
CA VAL A 120 1.55 -14.32 3.63
C VAL A 120 0.33 -13.48 3.92
N ILE A 121 0.43 -12.15 3.77
CA ILE A 121 -0.71 -11.22 3.88
C ILE A 121 -1.02 -10.71 2.47
N ASP A 122 -2.23 -10.98 1.99
CA ASP A 122 -2.65 -10.54 0.67
C ASP A 122 -3.58 -9.33 0.76
N HIS A 123 -3.22 -8.31 -0.02
CA HIS A 123 -3.91 -7.03 -0.08
C HIS A 123 -4.82 -6.90 -1.31
N SER A 124 -4.83 -7.91 -2.16
CA SER A 124 -5.52 -7.86 -3.46
C SER A 124 -6.95 -8.39 -3.34
N THR A 125 -7.84 -7.83 -4.16
CA THR A 125 -9.21 -8.33 -4.37
C THR A 125 -9.53 -8.47 -5.86
N GLY A 126 -8.53 -8.34 -6.72
CA GLY A 126 -8.59 -8.48 -8.17
C GLY A 126 -7.22 -8.75 -8.77
N TYR A 127 -7.20 -9.12 -10.05
CA TYR A 127 -5.95 -9.23 -10.81
C TYR A 127 -5.30 -7.86 -10.98
N MET A 128 -3.97 -7.86 -11.11
CA MET A 128 -3.23 -6.66 -11.47
C MET A 128 -3.71 -6.14 -12.84
N PRO A 129 -4.02 -4.84 -12.97
CA PRO A 129 -4.47 -4.26 -14.23
C PRO A 129 -3.31 -4.17 -15.23
N MET A 130 -3.12 -5.20 -16.04
CA MET A 130 -2.13 -5.26 -17.12
C MET A 130 -2.75 -4.95 -18.50
N GLY A 131 -3.91 -4.27 -18.54
CA GLY A 131 -4.65 -4.01 -19.76
C GLY A 131 -5.53 -5.19 -20.21
N ASN A 132 -6.11 -5.04 -21.40
CA ASN A 132 -7.00 -6.04 -22.00
C ASN A 132 -6.25 -6.91 -23.03
N GLY A 133 -6.88 -7.98 -23.47
CA GLY A 133 -6.35 -8.88 -24.50
C GLY A 133 -5.21 -9.77 -24.01
N LEU A 134 -4.24 -10.00 -24.90
CA LEU A 134 -3.14 -10.95 -24.69
C LEU A 134 -2.28 -10.59 -23.47
N LEU A 135 -1.95 -9.32 -23.29
CA LEU A 135 -1.13 -8.85 -22.17
C LEU A 135 -1.83 -9.11 -20.81
N GLY A 136 -3.12 -8.83 -20.74
CA GLY A 136 -3.92 -9.14 -19.54
C GLY A 136 -4.02 -10.64 -19.27
N ALA A 137 -4.10 -11.48 -20.32
CA ALA A 137 -4.09 -12.94 -20.17
C ALA A 137 -2.74 -13.44 -19.64
N CYS A 138 -1.62 -12.92 -20.17
CA CYS A 138 -0.27 -13.21 -19.67
C CYS A 138 -0.09 -12.79 -18.21
N GLY A 139 -0.62 -11.63 -17.81
CA GLY A 139 -0.58 -11.17 -16.44
C GLY A 139 -1.34 -12.10 -15.48
N ARG A 140 -2.55 -12.51 -15.86
CA ARG A 140 -3.32 -13.49 -15.08
C ARG A 140 -2.60 -14.83 -14.95
N LEU A 141 -2.02 -15.33 -16.04
CA LEU A 141 -1.24 -16.58 -16.02
C LEU A 141 -0.03 -16.44 -15.09
N TYR A 142 0.70 -15.30 -15.18
CA TYR A 142 1.81 -15.00 -14.28
C TYR A 142 1.37 -15.05 -12.81
N GLU A 143 0.27 -14.36 -12.45
CA GLU A 143 -0.25 -14.36 -11.08
C GLU A 143 -0.63 -15.78 -10.61
N GLN A 144 -1.25 -16.59 -11.47
CA GLN A 144 -1.56 -17.99 -11.15
C GLN A 144 -0.29 -18.80 -10.83
N VAL A 145 0.75 -18.65 -11.66
CA VAL A 145 2.04 -19.34 -11.46
C VAL A 145 2.73 -18.85 -10.18
N ALA A 146 2.85 -17.53 -10.00
CA ALA A 146 3.46 -16.93 -8.80
C ALA A 146 2.75 -17.39 -7.53
N CYS A 147 1.42 -17.32 -7.54
CA CYS A 147 0.60 -17.75 -6.41
C CYS A 147 0.77 -19.25 -6.11
N ARG A 148 0.80 -20.10 -7.14
CA ARG A 148 1.05 -21.55 -6.99
C ARG A 148 2.42 -21.83 -6.34
N LEU A 149 3.46 -21.07 -6.73
CA LEU A 149 4.79 -21.19 -6.16
C LEU A 149 4.82 -20.80 -4.68
N VAL A 150 4.15 -19.71 -4.30
CA VAL A 150 4.07 -19.28 -2.90
C VAL A 150 3.21 -20.25 -2.08
N ARG A 151 2.04 -20.67 -2.59
CA ARG A 151 1.20 -21.68 -1.94
C ARG A 151 1.95 -23.00 -1.70
N GLY A 152 2.79 -23.42 -2.64
CA GLY A 152 3.63 -24.63 -2.55
C GLY A 152 4.66 -24.58 -1.40
N THR A 153 4.83 -23.43 -0.73
CA THR A 153 5.67 -23.33 0.47
C THR A 153 4.98 -23.87 1.71
N GLY A 154 3.65 -23.96 1.73
CA GLY A 154 2.86 -24.36 2.90
C GLY A 154 2.62 -23.23 3.90
N ALA A 155 3.02 -21.99 3.59
CA ALA A 155 2.74 -20.84 4.46
C ALA A 155 1.22 -20.59 4.57
N PRO A 156 0.71 -20.23 5.75
CA PRO A 156 -0.67 -19.77 5.90
C PRO A 156 -0.83 -18.40 5.20
N PHE A 157 -1.99 -18.22 4.56
CA PHE A 157 -2.38 -16.97 3.93
C PHE A 157 -3.44 -16.27 4.75
N TYR A 158 -3.30 -14.95 4.85
CA TYR A 158 -4.29 -14.06 5.43
C TYR A 158 -4.69 -13.00 4.41
N GLY A 159 -5.96 -12.59 4.43
CA GLY A 159 -6.40 -11.44 3.64
C GLY A 159 -6.57 -10.22 4.54
N VAL A 160 -6.36 -9.01 4.00
CA VAL A 160 -6.62 -7.78 4.76
C VAL A 160 -8.12 -7.50 4.95
N SER A 161 -8.98 -8.28 4.33
CA SER A 161 -10.45 -8.20 4.45
C SER A 161 -11.09 -9.53 4.07
N ALA A 162 -12.37 -9.66 4.40
CA ALA A 162 -13.16 -10.81 3.93
C ALA A 162 -13.21 -10.91 2.38
N ALA A 163 -13.17 -9.76 1.68
CA ALA A 163 -13.09 -9.73 0.22
C ALA A 163 -11.75 -10.28 -0.28
N ALA A 164 -10.63 -9.90 0.35
CA ALA A 164 -9.30 -10.43 0.03
C ALA A 164 -9.22 -11.93 0.32
N CYS A 165 -9.81 -12.41 1.43
CA CYS A 165 -9.89 -13.84 1.72
C CYS A 165 -10.69 -14.59 0.65
N ARG A 166 -11.85 -14.07 0.21
CA ARG A 166 -12.61 -14.67 -0.89
C ARG A 166 -11.84 -14.68 -2.20
N TRP A 167 -11.08 -13.60 -2.47
CA TRP A 167 -10.25 -13.51 -3.67
C TRP A 167 -9.17 -14.58 -3.75
N LEU A 168 -8.59 -14.97 -2.62
CA LEU A 168 -7.60 -16.04 -2.54
C LEU A 168 -8.13 -17.40 -3.02
N HIS A 169 -9.46 -17.65 -2.93
CA HIS A 169 -10.06 -18.87 -3.46
C HIS A 169 -9.89 -19.03 -4.97
N THR A 170 -9.77 -17.93 -5.72
CA THR A 170 -9.46 -17.94 -7.17
C THR A 170 -8.14 -18.66 -7.47
N PHE A 171 -7.23 -18.72 -6.49
CA PHE A 171 -5.93 -19.39 -6.59
C PHE A 171 -5.90 -20.73 -5.84
N GLY A 172 -7.07 -21.25 -5.44
CA GLY A 172 -7.18 -22.49 -4.66
C GLY A 172 -6.55 -22.37 -3.26
N ILE A 173 -6.58 -21.16 -2.66
CA ILE A 173 -6.09 -20.91 -1.32
C ILE A 173 -7.27 -20.64 -0.40
N THR A 174 -7.35 -21.39 0.71
CA THR A 174 -8.21 -21.05 1.84
C THR A 174 -7.41 -20.20 2.80
N ALA A 175 -7.84 -18.97 3.03
CA ALA A 175 -7.19 -18.08 3.98
C ALA A 175 -7.36 -18.62 5.40
N ALA A 176 -6.31 -18.50 6.22
CA ALA A 176 -6.34 -18.87 7.63
C ALA A 176 -7.14 -17.86 8.49
N GLY A 177 -7.36 -16.65 7.96
CA GLY A 177 -8.13 -15.60 8.62
C GLY A 177 -7.92 -14.25 7.97
N THR A 178 -8.38 -13.20 8.65
CA THR A 178 -8.16 -11.81 8.25
C THR A 178 -7.10 -11.15 9.14
N MET A 179 -6.25 -10.34 8.53
CA MET A 179 -5.34 -9.39 9.19
C MET A 179 -5.63 -7.99 8.65
N PRO A 180 -6.69 -7.32 9.15
CA PRO A 180 -7.16 -6.06 8.59
C PRO A 180 -6.13 -4.95 8.78
N ASN A 181 -6.22 -3.93 7.94
CA ASN A 181 -5.51 -2.68 8.17
C ASN A 181 -5.97 -2.09 9.52
N ALA A 182 -5.03 -1.50 10.22
CA ALA A 182 -5.28 -0.79 11.47
C ALA A 182 -4.59 0.58 11.40
N ILE A 183 -5.11 1.49 12.16
CA ILE A 183 -4.54 2.82 12.40
C ILE A 183 -4.16 2.93 13.89
N ASP A 184 -3.21 3.78 14.18
CA ASP A 184 -2.89 4.18 15.53
C ASP A 184 -3.54 5.54 15.79
N PRO A 185 -4.61 5.62 16.61
CA PRO A 185 -5.29 6.88 16.88
C PRO A 185 -4.38 7.95 17.47
N ALA A 186 -3.40 7.56 18.31
CA ALA A 186 -2.47 8.52 18.92
C ALA A 186 -1.58 9.19 17.87
N VAL A 187 -1.18 8.44 16.83
CA VAL A 187 -0.40 9.01 15.70
C VAL A 187 -1.26 9.97 14.88
N LEU A 188 -2.52 9.62 14.60
CA LEU A 188 -3.42 10.52 13.88
C LEU A 188 -3.71 11.81 14.66
N GLU A 189 -3.88 11.71 15.98
CA GLU A 189 -4.03 12.88 16.85
C GLU A 189 -2.78 13.77 16.80
N GLN A 190 -1.60 13.17 16.85
CA GLN A 190 -0.34 13.91 16.77
C GLN A 190 -0.15 14.59 15.40
N GLU A 191 -0.46 13.88 14.31
CA GLU A 191 -0.39 14.43 12.95
C GLU A 191 -1.41 15.57 12.73
N ALA A 192 -2.56 15.52 13.40
CA ALA A 192 -3.59 16.56 13.33
C ALA A 192 -3.32 17.78 14.24
N ALA A 193 -2.46 17.66 15.25
CA ALA A 193 -2.32 18.64 16.34
C ALA A 193 -1.97 20.07 15.91
N HIS A 194 -1.32 20.25 14.78
CA HIS A 194 -0.88 21.57 14.26
C HIS A 194 -1.43 21.84 12.86
N ALA A 195 -2.71 21.48 12.65
CA ALA A 195 -3.36 21.66 11.35
C ALA A 195 -3.48 23.15 10.98
N PRO A 196 -3.05 23.56 9.79
CA PRO A 196 -3.37 24.87 9.28
C PRO A 196 -4.89 24.96 9.01
N ASP A 197 -5.43 26.16 8.89
CA ASP A 197 -6.76 26.36 8.37
C ASP A 197 -6.79 26.02 6.86
N TRP A 198 -7.18 24.79 6.55
CA TRP A 198 -7.28 24.33 5.18
C TRP A 198 -8.39 25.03 4.39
N ARG A 199 -9.44 25.56 5.07
CA ARG A 199 -10.48 26.36 4.43
C ARG A 199 -9.92 27.65 3.87
N ALA A 200 -9.13 28.36 4.68
CA ALA A 200 -8.43 29.57 4.25
C ALA A 200 -7.38 29.26 3.18
N LYS A 201 -6.54 28.22 3.39
CA LYS A 201 -5.47 27.85 2.47
C LYS A 201 -5.93 27.47 1.09
N LEU A 202 -7.10 26.84 0.99
CA LEU A 202 -7.70 26.40 -0.28
C LEU A 202 -8.82 27.33 -0.79
N ASN A 203 -9.05 28.48 -0.15
CA ASN A 203 -10.08 29.46 -0.50
C ASN A 203 -11.49 28.84 -0.58
N LEU A 204 -11.86 27.98 0.39
CA LEU A 204 -13.11 27.25 0.36
C LEU A 204 -14.30 28.08 0.87
N GLY A 205 -14.07 29.12 1.67
CA GLY A 205 -15.13 29.91 2.34
C GLY A 205 -15.98 29.03 3.26
N ASP A 206 -17.27 29.32 3.33
CA ASP A 206 -18.25 28.63 4.19
C ASP A 206 -18.84 27.35 3.55
N ARG A 207 -18.37 26.96 2.37
CA ARG A 207 -18.87 25.76 1.67
C ARG A 207 -18.62 24.49 2.49
N LYS A 208 -19.56 23.56 2.41
CA LYS A 208 -19.36 22.21 2.96
C LYS A 208 -18.32 21.45 2.16
N ILE A 209 -17.41 20.77 2.85
CA ILE A 209 -16.29 20.06 2.24
C ILE A 209 -16.62 18.58 2.11
N VAL A 210 -16.72 18.11 0.87
CA VAL A 210 -16.62 16.68 0.55
C VAL A 210 -15.16 16.39 0.21
N LEU A 211 -14.52 15.51 0.95
CA LEU A 211 -13.12 15.15 0.74
C LEU A 211 -13.01 13.80 0.05
N PHE A 212 -12.21 13.76 -1.00
CA PHE A 212 -11.70 12.55 -1.63
C PHE A 212 -10.17 12.49 -1.46
N VAL A 213 -9.64 11.33 -1.12
CA VAL A 213 -8.19 11.09 -1.03
C VAL A 213 -7.82 9.87 -1.85
N GLY A 214 -6.92 10.03 -2.81
CA GLY A 214 -6.45 8.91 -3.62
C GLY A 214 -5.93 9.30 -4.99
N ARG A 215 -5.52 8.31 -5.77
CA ARG A 215 -5.11 8.55 -7.15
C ARG A 215 -6.29 9.07 -7.97
N LEU A 216 -6.07 10.13 -8.75
CA LEU A 216 -7.10 10.74 -9.61
C LEU A 216 -7.18 10.00 -10.95
N ILE A 217 -7.73 8.78 -10.89
CA ILE A 217 -7.94 7.87 -12.02
C ILE A 217 -9.40 7.44 -12.07
N PRO A 218 -9.95 7.08 -13.25
CA PRO A 218 -11.37 6.74 -13.40
C PRO A 218 -11.87 5.66 -12.45
N GLU A 219 -11.04 4.67 -12.16
CA GLU A 219 -11.39 3.53 -11.31
C GLU A 219 -11.63 3.92 -9.85
N LYS A 220 -11.04 5.03 -9.39
CA LYS A 220 -11.25 5.54 -8.02
C LYS A 220 -12.52 6.37 -7.86
N GLY A 221 -13.16 6.77 -8.97
CA GLY A 221 -14.46 7.38 -8.98
C GLY A 221 -14.50 8.88 -8.63
N ALA A 222 -13.35 9.57 -8.55
CA ALA A 222 -13.30 10.99 -8.24
C ALA A 222 -14.08 11.85 -9.24
N GLY A 223 -14.04 11.50 -10.55
CA GLY A 223 -14.82 12.20 -11.59
C GLY A 223 -16.34 12.09 -11.38
N LEU A 224 -16.83 10.89 -10.99
CA LEU A 224 -18.25 10.72 -10.67
C LEU A 224 -18.65 11.53 -9.45
N LEU A 225 -17.78 11.58 -8.44
CA LEU A 225 -18.03 12.40 -7.24
C LEU A 225 -18.05 13.88 -7.55
N ALA A 226 -17.15 14.37 -8.41
CA ALA A 226 -17.13 15.77 -8.84
C ALA A 226 -18.42 16.16 -9.58
N GLN A 227 -18.91 15.32 -10.49
CA GLN A 227 -20.18 15.54 -11.19
C GLN A 227 -21.36 15.60 -10.22
N ALA A 228 -21.37 14.76 -9.18
CA ALA A 228 -22.42 14.77 -8.18
C ALA A 228 -22.35 16.03 -7.29
N VAL A 229 -21.17 16.41 -6.83
CA VAL A 229 -20.96 17.57 -5.95
C VAL A 229 -21.24 18.88 -6.70
N ALA A 230 -20.92 18.97 -8.00
CA ALA A 230 -21.20 20.14 -8.82
C ALA A 230 -22.71 20.51 -8.88
N GLN A 231 -23.60 19.57 -8.55
CA GLN A 231 -25.05 19.80 -8.50
C GLN A 231 -25.53 20.30 -7.13
N LEU A 232 -24.65 20.38 -6.12
CA LEU A 232 -25.02 20.72 -4.74
C LEU A 232 -24.62 22.19 -4.42
N PRO A 233 -25.56 23.12 -4.23
CA PRO A 233 -25.19 24.47 -3.86
C PRO A 233 -24.54 24.50 -2.46
N GLY A 234 -23.51 25.33 -2.31
CA GLY A 234 -22.81 25.47 -1.03
C GLY A 234 -21.89 24.29 -0.64
N VAL A 235 -21.64 23.37 -1.56
CA VAL A 235 -20.73 22.23 -1.35
C VAL A 235 -19.53 22.34 -2.29
N VAL A 236 -18.38 21.89 -1.86
CA VAL A 236 -17.17 21.81 -2.68
C VAL A 236 -16.48 20.44 -2.52
N LEU A 237 -16.02 19.88 -3.62
CA LEU A 237 -15.14 18.71 -3.58
C LEU A 237 -13.69 19.16 -3.42
N VAL A 238 -13.00 18.63 -2.42
CA VAL A 238 -11.56 18.68 -2.32
C VAL A 238 -11.02 17.29 -2.67
N ALA A 239 -10.29 17.19 -3.78
CA ALA A 239 -9.75 15.93 -4.28
C ALA A 239 -8.23 15.91 -4.09
N ALA A 240 -7.77 15.40 -2.95
CA ALA A 240 -6.35 15.26 -2.62
C ALA A 240 -5.75 14.03 -3.27
N GLY A 241 -4.77 14.25 -4.15
CA GLY A 241 -4.09 13.21 -4.89
C GLY A 241 -3.56 13.70 -6.22
N SER A 242 -2.99 12.79 -7.00
CA SER A 242 -2.49 13.06 -8.35
C SER A 242 -2.99 12.02 -9.34
N GLY A 243 -3.08 12.41 -10.61
CA GLY A 243 -3.48 11.53 -11.69
C GLY A 243 -4.00 12.27 -12.92
N PRO A 244 -4.29 11.53 -14.00
CA PRO A 244 -4.71 12.12 -15.27
C PRO A 244 -6.04 12.89 -15.21
N GLN A 245 -6.89 12.65 -14.21
CA GLN A 245 -8.17 13.35 -14.08
C GLN A 245 -8.07 14.69 -13.35
N GLN A 246 -6.88 15.15 -12.95
CA GLN A 246 -6.74 16.37 -12.16
C GLN A 246 -7.38 17.59 -12.82
N GLN A 247 -7.15 17.80 -14.11
CA GLN A 247 -7.71 18.91 -14.88
C GLN A 247 -9.23 18.77 -15.05
N GLU A 248 -9.70 17.59 -15.40
CA GLU A 248 -11.14 17.27 -15.49
C GLU A 248 -11.90 17.62 -14.20
N LEU A 249 -11.32 17.27 -13.06
CA LEU A 249 -11.91 17.57 -11.75
C LEU A 249 -11.95 19.07 -11.47
N ALA A 250 -10.89 19.79 -11.81
CA ALA A 250 -10.83 21.24 -11.66
C ALA A 250 -11.87 21.94 -12.57
N ASP A 251 -12.05 21.48 -13.79
CA ASP A 251 -13.06 22.01 -14.74
C ASP A 251 -14.50 21.79 -14.21
N LEU A 252 -14.72 20.76 -13.39
CA LEU A 252 -15.99 20.51 -12.69
C LEU A 252 -16.12 21.30 -11.37
N GLY A 253 -15.19 22.20 -11.07
CA GLY A 253 -15.21 23.04 -9.88
C GLY A 253 -14.64 22.39 -8.61
N ALA A 254 -13.99 21.23 -8.71
CA ALA A 254 -13.30 20.64 -7.58
C ALA A 254 -11.98 21.36 -7.30
N VAL A 255 -11.61 21.42 -6.03
CA VAL A 255 -10.28 21.89 -5.60
C VAL A 255 -9.33 20.70 -5.57
N THR A 256 -8.26 20.77 -6.35
CA THR A 256 -7.29 19.70 -6.51
C THR A 256 -5.90 20.14 -5.98
N PRO A 257 -5.62 20.01 -4.68
CA PRO A 257 -4.36 20.48 -4.07
C PRO A 257 -3.13 19.65 -4.49
N GLY A 258 -3.33 18.60 -5.28
CA GLY A 258 -2.28 17.66 -5.63
C GLY A 258 -2.10 16.55 -4.60
N ALA A 259 -1.00 15.80 -4.73
CA ALA A 259 -0.62 14.81 -3.73
C ALA A 259 -0.12 15.52 -2.47
N LEU A 260 -0.67 15.15 -1.33
CA LEU A 260 -0.33 15.72 -0.03
C LEU A 260 0.43 14.68 0.83
N PRO A 261 1.30 15.13 1.73
CA PRO A 261 1.88 14.27 2.76
C PRO A 261 0.78 13.78 3.72
N HIS A 262 1.05 12.70 4.44
CA HIS A 262 0.01 12.00 5.21
C HIS A 262 -0.58 12.85 6.34
N ASP A 263 0.25 13.60 7.05
CA ASP A 263 -0.19 14.56 8.09
C ASP A 263 -1.18 15.59 7.53
N ALA A 264 -0.91 16.13 6.34
CA ALA A 264 -1.82 17.05 5.67
C ALA A 264 -3.16 16.38 5.26
N VAL A 265 -3.12 15.10 4.89
CA VAL A 265 -4.35 14.32 4.62
C VAL A 265 -5.16 14.16 5.90
N VAL A 266 -4.53 13.78 7.02
CA VAL A 266 -5.21 13.65 8.33
C VAL A 266 -5.82 14.97 8.77
N GLN A 267 -5.09 16.07 8.60
CA GLN A 267 -5.57 17.42 8.92
C GLN A 267 -6.77 17.84 8.07
N LEU A 268 -6.78 17.49 6.78
CA LEU A 268 -7.93 17.72 5.90
C LEU A 268 -9.14 16.85 6.29
N LEU A 269 -8.91 15.60 6.65
CA LEU A 269 -9.97 14.70 7.12
C LEU A 269 -10.69 15.28 8.34
N ARG A 270 -9.94 15.89 9.27
CA ARG A 270 -10.51 16.55 10.46
C ARG A 270 -11.36 17.78 10.15
N GLN A 271 -11.12 18.45 9.03
CA GLN A 271 -11.83 19.67 8.62
C GLN A 271 -12.90 19.42 7.57
N ALA A 272 -12.97 18.20 7.02
CA ALA A 272 -13.99 17.81 6.05
C ALA A 272 -15.32 17.52 6.74
N ASP A 273 -16.43 17.89 6.07
CA ASP A 273 -17.77 17.54 6.54
C ASP A 273 -18.14 16.10 6.15
N VAL A 274 -17.63 15.61 5.03
CA VAL A 274 -17.86 14.25 4.52
C VAL A 274 -16.61 13.74 3.83
N TYR A 275 -16.19 12.53 4.16
CA TYR A 275 -15.21 11.76 3.36
C TYR A 275 -15.96 10.82 2.42
N CYS A 276 -15.58 10.80 1.14
CA CYS A 276 -16.21 9.94 0.15
C CYS A 276 -15.17 9.27 -0.76
N LEU A 277 -15.21 7.94 -0.82
CA LEU A 277 -14.37 7.13 -1.71
C LEU A 277 -15.26 6.24 -2.60
N PRO A 278 -15.83 6.74 -3.70
CA PRO A 278 -16.74 6.00 -4.57
C PRO A 278 -15.98 5.11 -5.56
N THR A 279 -15.02 4.37 -5.06
CA THR A 279 -14.16 3.51 -5.87
C THR A 279 -14.97 2.44 -6.60
N ARG A 280 -14.70 2.28 -7.89
CA ARG A 280 -15.20 1.20 -8.75
C ARG A 280 -14.16 0.08 -8.87
N TYR A 281 -13.01 0.28 -8.26
CA TYR A 281 -11.93 -0.70 -8.20
C TYR A 281 -12.11 -1.62 -7.00
N ALA A 282 -11.71 -2.86 -7.16
CA ALA A 282 -11.73 -3.84 -6.07
C ALA A 282 -10.65 -3.50 -5.03
N GLU A 283 -11.02 -2.78 -3.98
CA GLU A 283 -10.13 -2.42 -2.88
C GLU A 283 -9.93 -3.59 -1.93
N GLY A 284 -8.71 -3.76 -1.46
CA GLY A 284 -8.41 -4.72 -0.39
C GLY A 284 -9.00 -4.25 0.93
N PHE A 285 -8.53 -3.13 1.43
CA PHE A 285 -9.04 -2.39 2.59
C PHE A 285 -8.48 -0.96 2.56
N PRO A 286 -9.27 0.06 2.19
CA PRO A 286 -8.79 1.44 2.12
C PRO A 286 -8.52 1.99 3.52
N THR A 287 -7.24 2.29 3.85
CA THR A 287 -6.85 2.87 5.14
C THR A 287 -7.48 4.23 5.40
N THR A 288 -7.65 5.03 4.36
CA THR A 288 -8.27 6.36 4.45
C THR A 288 -9.71 6.34 4.98
N LEU A 289 -10.43 5.22 4.84
CA LEU A 289 -11.75 5.05 5.49
C LEU A 289 -11.63 4.92 7.00
N LEU A 290 -10.59 4.25 7.50
CA LEU A 290 -10.33 4.17 8.94
C LEU A 290 -9.85 5.52 9.48
N GLU A 291 -9.02 6.22 8.72
CA GLU A 291 -8.49 7.54 9.08
C GLU A 291 -9.60 8.60 9.14
N ALA A 292 -10.68 8.40 8.38
CA ALA A 292 -11.85 9.28 8.31
C ALA A 292 -12.92 8.97 9.39
N ALA A 293 -12.91 7.79 9.98
CA ALA A 293 -13.91 7.32 10.95
C ALA A 293 -13.57 7.74 12.37
#